data_caf3b0a6bd19d34f6b7e8d7cc6d722e7
#
_entry.id   caf3b0a6bd19d34f6b7e8d7cc6d722e7
#
_cell.length_a   1.000
_cell.length_b   1.000
_cell.length_c   1.000
_cell.angle_alpha   90.00
_cell.angle_beta   90.00
_cell.angle_gamma   90.00
#
_symmetry.space_group_name_H-M   'P 1'
#
loop_
_entity.id
_entity.type
_entity.pdbx_description
1 polymer ?
#
loop_
_entity_poly.entity_id
_entity_poly.type
_entity_poly.pdbx_seq_one_letter_code
_entity_poly.pdbx_strand_id
1 'polypeptide(L)'
;MNITKLVAFAVCAFAASVAQARETILVIGGHPDDLVGPTGLVLLLKDQFDIHLFDYTRGAYMQSNDSEVAKTRMAEERAACKLAGITPHFGEEGDGQAFAGRETCEKLAKLLKELNPRCVIMHWIVDAHKDHMMSSAATIKAIELAGLDPEILFFEETWQSKNMPVHHLVDITDVWDQKVEVIRAYKCQNVNDAIVANKYRDGKFRGSQLHPAEDGRVAEAYSHFQDLPRGRQSVLSFLPPQKPLKEPAVIKPPKPGQVIYK
;
A
#
# COMPACT_ATOMS: atom_id res chain seq x y z
N MET A 1 3.83 -37.39 -67.56
CA MET A 1 2.76 -37.09 -66.60
C MET A 1 3.40 -37.05 -65.22
N ASN A 2 3.89 -35.86 -64.81
CA ASN A 2 4.62 -35.65 -63.55
C ASN A 2 3.69 -34.98 -62.56
N ILE A 3 3.41 -35.67 -61.45
CA ILE A 3 2.63 -35.11 -60.35
C ILE A 3 3.63 -34.62 -59.32
N THR A 4 3.81 -33.35 -59.26
CA THR A 4 4.63 -32.65 -58.26
C THR A 4 3.81 -32.59 -56.93
N LYS A 5 4.21 -33.34 -55.91
CA LYS A 5 3.63 -33.22 -54.58
C LYS A 5 4.12 -31.94 -53.91
N LEU A 6 3.22 -31.03 -53.68
CA LEU A 6 3.42 -29.86 -52.83
C LEU A 6 3.35 -30.25 -51.36
N VAL A 7 4.48 -30.24 -50.66
CA VAL A 7 4.51 -30.44 -49.22
C VAL A 7 4.39 -29.07 -48.58
N ALA A 8 3.24 -28.74 -48.01
CA ALA A 8 3.04 -27.55 -47.20
C ALA A 8 3.64 -27.77 -45.81
N PHE A 9 4.74 -27.12 -45.51
CA PHE A 9 5.27 -27.02 -44.12
C PHE A 9 4.44 -26.00 -43.35
N ALA A 10 3.57 -26.47 -42.47
CA ALA A 10 2.92 -25.63 -41.48
C ALA A 10 3.94 -25.35 -40.36
N VAL A 11 4.52 -24.16 -40.37
CA VAL A 11 5.33 -23.65 -39.25
C VAL A 11 4.32 -23.19 -38.18
N CYS A 12 4.04 -24.03 -37.21
CA CYS A 12 3.38 -23.62 -35.99
C CYS A 12 4.40 -22.79 -35.18
N ALA A 13 4.32 -21.47 -35.31
CA ALA A 13 5.00 -20.55 -34.40
C ALA A 13 4.31 -20.67 -33.04
N PHE A 14 4.86 -21.47 -32.16
CA PHE A 14 4.55 -21.42 -30.71
C PHE A 14 5.16 -20.12 -30.20
N ALA A 15 4.38 -19.06 -30.20
CA ALA A 15 4.70 -17.88 -29.42
C ALA A 15 4.55 -18.24 -27.96
N ALA A 16 5.62 -18.76 -27.34
CA ALA A 16 5.73 -18.77 -25.89
C ALA A 16 5.73 -17.31 -25.47
N SER A 17 4.60 -16.81 -24.99
CA SER A 17 4.56 -15.55 -24.27
C SER A 17 5.40 -15.75 -23.02
N VAL A 18 6.65 -15.30 -23.03
CA VAL A 18 7.42 -15.12 -21.80
C VAL A 18 6.61 -14.11 -21.01
N ALA A 19 5.91 -14.57 -19.99
CA ALA A 19 5.22 -13.69 -19.07
C ALA A 19 6.30 -12.78 -18.49
N GLN A 20 6.31 -11.52 -18.93
CA GLN A 20 7.24 -10.54 -18.38
C GLN A 20 6.96 -10.43 -16.89
N ALA A 21 7.99 -10.61 -16.06
CA ALA A 21 7.85 -10.45 -14.61
C ALA A 21 7.25 -9.06 -14.33
N ARG A 22 6.23 -9.02 -13.47
CA ARG A 22 5.61 -7.76 -13.08
C ARG A 22 6.63 -6.90 -12.34
N GLU A 23 6.61 -5.61 -12.59
CA GLU A 23 7.42 -4.66 -11.83
C GLU A 23 6.91 -4.63 -10.37
N THR A 24 7.83 -4.37 -9.43
CA THR A 24 7.53 -4.41 -8.00
C THR A 24 7.11 -3.03 -7.47
N ILE A 25 6.14 -3.03 -6.58
CA ILE A 25 5.83 -1.91 -5.68
C ILE A 25 6.11 -2.37 -4.25
N LEU A 26 6.80 -1.53 -3.47
CA LEU A 26 7.04 -1.77 -2.05
C LEU A 26 6.26 -0.75 -1.22
N VAL A 27 5.36 -1.23 -0.37
CA VAL A 27 4.68 -0.44 0.65
C VAL A 27 5.49 -0.52 1.95
N ILE A 28 5.69 0.60 2.62
CA ILE A 28 6.38 0.68 3.92
C ILE A 28 5.38 1.12 4.99
N GLY A 29 5.14 0.24 5.96
CA GLY A 29 4.44 0.53 7.19
C GLY A 29 5.42 0.74 8.35
N GLY A 30 5.03 1.46 9.39
CA GLY A 30 5.71 1.50 10.68
C GLY A 30 5.37 0.28 11.50
N HIS A 31 4.12 -0.19 11.41
CA HIS A 31 3.56 -1.28 12.21
C HIS A 31 2.64 -2.19 11.38
N PRO A 32 2.44 -3.45 11.82
CA PRO A 32 1.35 -4.29 11.32
C PRO A 32 0.00 -3.62 11.61
N ASP A 33 -0.69 -3.16 10.59
CA ASP A 33 -1.96 -2.44 10.41
C ASP A 33 -1.85 -1.15 9.57
N ASP A 34 -0.66 -0.68 9.26
CA ASP A 34 -0.48 0.55 8.46
C ASP A 34 -0.89 0.36 6.98
N LEU A 35 -0.99 -0.90 6.52
CA LEU A 35 -1.59 -1.20 5.20
C LEU A 35 -2.98 -0.56 5.05
N VAL A 36 -3.70 -0.31 6.12
CA VAL A 36 -5.02 0.35 6.12
C VAL A 36 -4.98 1.70 5.38
N GLY A 37 -3.88 2.44 5.45
CA GLY A 37 -3.71 3.71 4.74
C GLY A 37 -3.87 3.52 3.21
N PRO A 38 -2.91 2.88 2.54
CA PRO A 38 -2.84 2.80 1.08
C PRO A 38 -3.58 1.59 0.48
N THR A 39 -4.42 0.87 1.25
CA THR A 39 -5.08 -0.37 0.77
C THR A 39 -5.84 -0.18 -0.54
N GLY A 40 -6.52 0.95 -0.72
CA GLY A 40 -7.30 1.20 -1.94
C GLY A 40 -6.41 1.24 -3.19
N LEU A 41 -5.31 1.99 -3.15
CA LEU A 41 -4.33 2.03 -4.24
C LEU A 41 -3.71 0.64 -4.50
N VAL A 42 -3.35 -0.08 -3.44
CA VAL A 42 -2.82 -1.45 -3.53
C VAL A 42 -3.79 -2.37 -4.27
N LEU A 43 -5.07 -2.36 -3.90
CA LEU A 43 -6.11 -3.18 -4.53
C LEU A 43 -6.33 -2.83 -6.00
N LEU A 44 -6.18 -1.57 -6.39
CA LEU A 44 -6.31 -1.13 -7.78
C LEU A 44 -5.11 -1.55 -8.65
N LEU A 45 -3.93 -1.71 -8.07
CA LEU A 45 -2.69 -1.98 -8.79
C LEU A 45 -2.22 -3.46 -8.71
N LYS A 46 -2.72 -4.27 -7.78
CA LYS A 46 -2.25 -5.64 -7.49
C LYS A 46 -2.22 -6.60 -8.69
N ASP A 47 -3.07 -6.38 -9.68
CA ASP A 47 -3.13 -7.26 -10.85
C ASP A 47 -2.06 -6.90 -11.90
N GLN A 48 -1.48 -5.70 -11.81
CA GLN A 48 -0.49 -5.17 -12.75
C GLN A 48 0.93 -5.21 -12.18
N PHE A 49 1.06 -5.14 -10.85
CA PHE A 49 2.34 -5.09 -10.15
C PHE A 49 2.47 -6.25 -9.15
N ASP A 50 3.71 -6.63 -8.87
CA ASP A 50 4.04 -7.49 -7.73
C ASP A 50 4.23 -6.60 -6.50
N ILE A 51 3.29 -6.67 -5.56
CA ILE A 51 3.24 -5.73 -4.45
C ILE A 51 3.70 -6.41 -3.16
N HIS A 52 4.65 -5.77 -2.50
CA HIS A 52 5.18 -6.18 -1.20
C HIS A 52 4.87 -5.13 -0.15
N LEU A 53 4.69 -5.57 1.08
CA LEU A 53 4.61 -4.72 2.27
C LEU A 53 5.82 -5.02 3.16
N PHE A 54 6.45 -3.99 3.71
CA PHE A 54 7.46 -4.13 4.75
C PHE A 54 7.03 -3.30 5.97
N ASP A 55 6.70 -3.98 7.07
CA ASP A 55 6.46 -3.34 8.36
C ASP A 55 7.78 -3.15 9.10
N TYR A 56 8.06 -1.93 9.49
CA TYR A 56 9.32 -1.54 10.12
C TYR A 56 9.50 -2.16 11.51
N THR A 57 8.41 -2.27 12.26
CA THR A 57 8.31 -2.93 13.56
C THR A 57 7.41 -4.15 13.50
N ARG A 58 7.33 -4.91 14.59
CA ARG A 58 6.38 -6.02 14.75
C ARG A 58 5.14 -5.63 15.57
N GLY A 59 4.99 -4.36 15.88
CA GLY A 59 3.79 -3.81 16.51
C GLY A 59 3.56 -4.22 17.95
N ALA A 60 4.60 -4.52 18.71
CA ALA A 60 4.52 -4.88 20.12
C ALA A 60 5.05 -3.74 20.99
N TYR A 61 4.28 -2.68 21.14
CA TYR A 61 4.68 -1.47 21.82
C TYR A 61 5.42 -1.75 23.15
N MET A 62 6.68 -1.30 23.22
CA MET A 62 7.57 -1.47 24.39
C MET A 62 7.77 -2.91 24.88
N GLN A 63 7.49 -3.91 24.03
CA GLN A 63 7.66 -5.33 24.31
C GLN A 63 8.66 -5.97 23.35
N SER A 64 9.03 -7.23 23.63
CA SER A 64 9.87 -8.02 22.71
C SER A 64 9.17 -8.29 21.38
N ASN A 65 9.95 -8.26 20.30
CA ASN A 65 9.51 -8.68 18.97
C ASN A 65 9.11 -10.17 18.87
N ASP A 66 9.38 -10.95 19.91
CA ASP A 66 8.97 -12.36 20.03
C ASP A 66 7.76 -12.55 20.97
N SER A 67 7.19 -11.45 21.47
CA SER A 67 6.00 -11.49 22.34
C SER A 67 4.78 -12.07 21.60
N GLU A 68 3.79 -12.54 22.38
CA GLU A 68 2.52 -13.00 21.79
C GLU A 68 1.76 -11.87 21.08
N VAL A 69 1.95 -10.62 21.52
CA VAL A 69 1.39 -9.44 20.84
C VAL A 69 1.99 -9.32 19.44
N ALA A 70 3.33 -9.35 19.31
CA ALA A 70 4.01 -9.29 18.03
C ALA A 70 3.57 -10.42 17.08
N LYS A 71 3.52 -11.65 17.62
CA LYS A 71 3.07 -12.83 16.84
C LYS A 71 1.63 -12.66 16.34
N THR A 72 0.74 -12.17 17.19
CA THR A 72 -0.67 -11.94 16.84
C THR A 72 -0.77 -10.86 15.76
N ARG A 73 -0.11 -9.71 15.93
CA ARG A 73 -0.14 -8.61 14.95
C ARG A 73 0.42 -9.03 13.60
N MET A 74 1.57 -9.72 13.59
CA MET A 74 2.14 -10.25 12.34
C MET A 74 1.22 -11.30 11.67
N ALA A 75 0.48 -12.09 12.45
CA ALA A 75 -0.47 -13.05 11.88
C ALA A 75 -1.67 -12.34 11.24
N GLU A 76 -2.17 -11.27 11.86
CA GLU A 76 -3.24 -10.43 11.31
C GLU A 76 -2.77 -9.69 10.06
N GLU A 77 -1.53 -9.16 10.05
CA GLU A 77 -0.93 -8.56 8.86
C GLU A 77 -0.83 -9.54 7.68
N ARG A 78 -0.37 -10.76 7.94
CA ARG A 78 -0.35 -11.80 6.89
C ARG A 78 -1.74 -12.12 6.36
N ALA A 79 -2.75 -12.10 7.23
CA ALA A 79 -4.14 -12.31 6.81
C ALA A 79 -4.65 -11.13 5.96
N ALA A 80 -4.36 -9.90 6.34
CA ALA A 80 -4.68 -8.68 5.60
C ALA A 80 -3.98 -8.68 4.23
N CYS A 81 -2.68 -8.96 4.19
CA CYS A 81 -1.90 -9.06 2.95
C CYS A 81 -2.44 -10.16 2.01
N LYS A 82 -2.88 -11.30 2.56
CA LYS A 82 -3.52 -12.36 1.77
C LYS A 82 -4.82 -11.88 1.12
N LEU A 83 -5.65 -11.12 1.83
CA LEU A 83 -6.87 -10.51 1.29
C LEU A 83 -6.55 -9.47 0.22
N ALA A 84 -5.51 -8.67 0.44
CA ALA A 84 -5.04 -7.68 -0.51
C ALA A 84 -4.30 -8.29 -1.71
N GLY A 85 -3.85 -9.54 -1.64
CA GLY A 85 -3.08 -10.22 -2.70
C GLY A 85 -1.63 -9.76 -2.79
N ILE A 86 -0.99 -9.45 -1.65
CA ILE A 86 0.39 -8.93 -1.55
C ILE A 86 1.26 -9.75 -0.60
N THR A 87 2.58 -9.54 -0.63
CA THR A 87 3.56 -10.29 0.16
C THR A 87 4.09 -9.46 1.34
N PRO A 88 3.90 -9.88 2.62
CA PRO A 88 4.41 -9.16 3.78
C PRO A 88 5.85 -9.52 4.13
N HIS A 89 6.62 -8.52 4.59
CA HIS A 89 7.92 -8.63 5.22
C HIS A 89 7.88 -7.89 6.56
N PHE A 90 8.71 -8.30 7.52
CA PHE A 90 8.73 -7.71 8.85
C PHE A 90 10.16 -7.34 9.25
N GLY A 91 10.31 -6.11 9.72
CA GLY A 91 11.54 -5.59 10.30
C GLY A 91 11.78 -6.09 11.73
N GLU A 92 12.81 -5.52 12.33
CA GLU A 92 13.27 -5.91 13.66
C GLU A 92 13.30 -4.73 14.64
N GLU A 93 12.90 -3.54 14.21
CA GLU A 93 12.83 -2.37 15.09
C GLU A 93 11.78 -2.55 16.19
N GLY A 94 12.04 -1.98 17.35
CA GLY A 94 11.09 -1.99 18.47
C GLY A 94 9.95 -1.00 18.21
N ASP A 95 8.72 -1.43 18.44
CA ASP A 95 7.55 -0.55 18.38
C ASP A 95 7.61 0.50 19.50
N GLY A 96 7.44 1.76 19.15
CA GLY A 96 7.65 2.93 20.00
C GLY A 96 9.12 3.33 20.16
N GLN A 97 10.04 2.60 19.55
CA GLN A 97 11.50 2.79 19.65
C GLN A 97 12.19 2.80 18.28
N ALA A 98 11.43 2.82 17.20
CA ALA A 98 11.96 2.79 15.85
C ALA A 98 12.99 3.91 15.62
N PHE A 99 14.11 3.55 15.01
CA PHE A 99 15.20 4.48 14.73
C PHE A 99 15.82 4.23 13.36
N ALA A 100 16.05 5.29 12.60
CA ALA A 100 16.71 5.21 11.28
C ALA A 100 18.24 5.04 11.43
N GLY A 101 18.65 3.97 12.12
CA GLY A 101 20.05 3.65 12.35
C GLY A 101 20.73 3.09 11.09
N ARG A 102 22.08 3.15 11.09
CA ARG A 102 22.90 2.64 9.96
C ARG A 102 22.56 1.18 9.64
N GLU A 103 22.58 0.31 10.63
CA GLU A 103 22.36 -1.13 10.46
C GLU A 103 20.97 -1.42 9.86
N THR A 104 19.95 -0.76 10.38
CA THR A 104 18.59 -0.92 9.89
C THR A 104 18.45 -0.42 8.45
N CYS A 105 19.04 0.74 8.12
CA CYS A 105 19.08 1.24 6.76
C CYS A 105 19.81 0.29 5.80
N GLU A 106 20.93 -0.33 6.23
CA GLU A 106 21.68 -1.30 5.44
C GLU A 106 20.90 -2.60 5.21
N LYS A 107 20.17 -3.09 6.23
CA LYS A 107 19.26 -4.25 6.08
C LYS A 107 18.12 -3.95 5.11
N LEU A 108 17.49 -2.79 5.23
CA LEU A 108 16.42 -2.38 4.33
C LEU A 108 16.95 -2.15 2.89
N ALA A 109 18.17 -1.62 2.73
CA ALA A 109 18.81 -1.48 1.43
C ALA A 109 19.05 -2.82 0.72
N LYS A 110 19.31 -3.90 1.45
CA LYS A 110 19.40 -5.25 0.87
C LYS A 110 18.05 -5.70 0.32
N LEU A 111 16.98 -5.58 1.09
CA LEU A 111 15.62 -5.89 0.64
C LEU A 111 15.23 -5.06 -0.59
N LEU A 112 15.54 -3.76 -0.59
CA LEU A 112 15.29 -2.88 -1.73
C LEU A 112 16.06 -3.34 -2.99
N LYS A 113 17.31 -3.78 -2.85
CA LYS A 113 18.09 -4.34 -3.99
C LYS A 113 17.49 -5.64 -4.52
N GLU A 114 17.02 -6.51 -3.63
CA GLU A 114 16.40 -7.79 -4.00
C GLU A 114 15.08 -7.57 -4.74
N LEU A 115 14.23 -6.68 -4.23
CA LEU A 115 12.92 -6.39 -4.80
C LEU A 115 13.00 -5.44 -6.00
N ASN A 116 14.01 -4.58 -6.08
CA ASN A 116 14.19 -3.55 -7.10
C ASN A 116 12.89 -2.80 -7.44
N PRO A 117 12.24 -2.16 -6.44
CA PRO A 117 10.92 -1.62 -6.64
C PRO A 117 10.92 -0.43 -7.63
N ARG A 118 9.93 -0.42 -8.52
CA ARG A 118 9.63 0.72 -9.39
C ARG A 118 9.06 1.91 -8.59
N CYS A 119 8.29 1.59 -7.55
CA CYS A 119 7.66 2.57 -6.67
C CYS A 119 7.76 2.11 -5.22
N VAL A 120 7.99 3.07 -4.32
CA VAL A 120 7.91 2.90 -2.87
C VAL A 120 6.79 3.80 -2.35
N ILE A 121 5.83 3.21 -1.65
CA ILE A 121 4.70 3.90 -1.02
C ILE A 121 4.93 3.87 0.48
N MET A 122 4.95 5.01 1.16
CA MET A 122 5.27 5.10 2.59
C MET A 122 4.53 6.23 3.28
N HIS A 123 4.62 6.29 4.61
CA HIS A 123 4.04 7.37 5.40
C HIS A 123 4.62 8.73 5.02
N TRP A 124 3.80 9.78 5.17
CA TRP A 124 4.30 11.15 5.10
C TRP A 124 5.34 11.41 6.20
N ILE A 125 6.43 12.08 5.84
CA ILE A 125 7.59 12.30 6.72
C ILE A 125 7.33 13.20 7.92
N VAL A 126 6.22 13.93 7.95
CA VAL A 126 5.78 14.75 9.09
C VAL A 126 4.49 14.16 9.62
N ASP A 127 4.62 13.32 10.64
CA ASP A 127 3.53 12.54 11.20
C ASP A 127 3.45 12.70 12.72
N ALA A 128 2.29 12.41 13.31
CA ALA A 128 2.12 12.40 14.77
C ALA A 128 2.78 11.17 15.41
N HIS A 129 2.94 10.08 14.64
CA HIS A 129 3.58 8.85 15.11
C HIS A 129 5.07 8.83 14.74
N LYS A 130 5.93 8.71 15.77
CA LYS A 130 7.39 8.76 15.59
C LYS A 130 7.90 7.63 14.70
N ASP A 131 7.36 6.42 14.85
CA ASP A 131 7.80 5.26 14.09
C ASP A 131 7.45 5.39 12.60
N HIS A 132 6.33 6.05 12.25
CA HIS A 132 6.02 6.39 10.86
C HIS A 132 7.08 7.32 10.24
N MET A 133 7.50 8.35 11.00
CA MET A 133 8.57 9.24 10.55
C MET A 133 9.90 8.50 10.38
N MET A 134 10.23 7.62 11.35
CA MET A 134 11.50 6.87 11.33
C MET A 134 11.53 5.82 10.22
N SER A 135 10.44 5.10 9.98
CA SER A 135 10.36 4.13 8.88
C SER A 135 10.55 4.80 7.51
N SER A 136 9.93 5.96 7.30
CA SER A 136 10.08 6.73 6.06
C SER A 136 11.48 7.32 5.91
N ALA A 137 12.07 7.87 6.97
CA ALA A 137 13.43 8.40 6.95
C ALA A 137 14.47 7.30 6.65
N ALA A 138 14.32 6.13 7.30
CA ALA A 138 15.19 4.97 7.05
C ALA A 138 15.05 4.46 5.61
N THR A 139 13.83 4.47 5.08
CA THR A 139 13.57 4.02 3.71
C THR A 139 14.21 4.94 2.68
N ILE A 140 14.12 6.27 2.84
CA ILE A 140 14.80 7.23 1.97
C ILE A 140 16.31 6.99 2.00
N LYS A 141 16.88 6.80 3.19
CA LYS A 141 18.32 6.50 3.32
C LYS A 141 18.69 5.13 2.73
N ALA A 142 17.85 4.14 2.89
CA ALA A 142 18.08 2.81 2.32
C ALA A 142 18.01 2.80 0.78
N ILE A 143 17.14 3.59 0.17
CA ILE A 143 17.06 3.80 -1.28
C ILE A 143 18.38 4.37 -1.80
N GLU A 144 18.93 5.40 -1.13
CA GLU A 144 20.25 5.98 -1.45
C GLU A 144 21.37 4.93 -1.35
N LEU A 145 21.41 4.16 -0.24
CA LEU A 145 22.40 3.10 -0.03
C LEU A 145 22.27 1.93 -1.03
N ALA A 146 21.07 1.69 -1.51
CA ALA A 146 20.81 0.69 -2.54
C ALA A 146 21.26 1.16 -3.93
N GLY A 147 21.42 2.47 -4.14
CA GLY A 147 21.70 3.07 -5.45
C GLY A 147 20.51 2.99 -6.39
N LEU A 148 19.28 2.99 -5.85
CA LEU A 148 18.04 2.92 -6.60
C LEU A 148 17.41 4.31 -6.74
N ASP A 149 16.51 4.41 -7.72
CA ASP A 149 15.77 5.66 -8.01
C ASP A 149 14.29 5.30 -8.29
N PRO A 150 13.54 4.75 -7.30
CA PRO A 150 12.13 4.45 -7.45
C PRO A 150 11.29 5.73 -7.48
N GLU A 151 10.08 5.65 -8.00
CA GLU A 151 9.04 6.62 -7.66
C GLU A 151 8.76 6.55 -6.15
N ILE A 152 8.62 7.70 -5.48
CA ILE A 152 8.27 7.74 -4.06
C ILE A 152 6.94 8.45 -3.90
N LEU A 153 5.96 7.71 -3.36
CA LEU A 153 4.65 8.22 -2.99
C LEU A 153 4.48 8.19 -1.48
N PHE A 154 4.11 9.30 -0.90
CA PHE A 154 3.64 9.35 0.48
C PHE A 154 2.12 9.22 0.51
N PHE A 155 1.59 8.34 1.36
CA PHE A 155 0.17 8.29 1.63
C PHE A 155 -0.20 9.10 2.87
N GLU A 156 -1.43 9.60 2.88
CA GLU A 156 -2.00 10.28 4.03
C GLU A 156 -2.51 9.28 5.06
N GLU A 157 -1.93 9.30 6.26
CA GLU A 157 -2.54 8.67 7.42
C GLU A 157 -3.38 9.72 8.14
N THR A 158 -4.61 9.81 7.75
CA THR A 158 -5.61 10.81 8.03
C THR A 158 -5.21 11.84 9.11
N TRP A 159 -5.66 11.70 10.33
CA TRP A 159 -5.41 12.68 11.40
C TRP A 159 -3.97 12.65 11.97
N GLN A 160 -3.12 11.74 11.55
CA GLN A 160 -1.71 11.63 11.97
C GLN A 160 -0.78 12.44 11.07
N SER A 161 -0.94 12.37 9.76
CA SER A 161 -0.11 13.14 8.80
C SER A 161 -0.35 14.64 8.96
N LYS A 162 0.73 15.40 9.14
CA LYS A 162 0.67 16.84 9.37
C LYS A 162 1.09 17.62 8.13
N ASN A 163 0.22 18.50 7.67
CA ASN A 163 0.49 19.40 6.53
C ASN A 163 1.02 18.69 5.28
N MET A 164 0.55 17.47 5.00
CA MET A 164 0.91 16.78 3.77
C MET A 164 0.33 17.54 2.56
N PRO A 165 1.16 17.96 1.60
CA PRO A 165 0.64 18.49 0.34
C PRO A 165 -0.04 17.35 -0.42
N VAL A 166 -1.26 17.56 -0.86
CA VAL A 166 -1.98 16.54 -1.66
C VAL A 166 -1.75 16.83 -3.13
N HIS A 167 -0.96 15.98 -3.78
CA HIS A 167 -0.69 16.07 -5.21
C HIS A 167 -1.65 15.20 -6.03
N HIS A 168 -2.10 14.08 -5.47
CA HIS A 168 -2.97 13.13 -6.14
C HIS A 168 -4.09 12.66 -5.21
N LEU A 169 -5.29 12.57 -5.78
CA LEU A 169 -6.43 11.89 -5.20
C LEU A 169 -6.73 10.66 -6.05
N VAL A 170 -6.78 9.50 -5.42
CA VAL A 170 -7.06 8.22 -6.08
C VAL A 170 -8.45 7.78 -5.67
N ASP A 171 -9.36 7.70 -6.63
CA ASP A 171 -10.71 7.16 -6.41
C ASP A 171 -10.64 5.66 -6.13
N ILE A 172 -11.05 5.27 -4.93
CA ILE A 172 -11.06 3.89 -4.46
C ILE A 172 -12.48 3.34 -4.26
N THR A 173 -13.48 4.06 -4.78
CA THR A 173 -14.89 3.72 -4.58
C THR A 173 -15.20 2.28 -5.00
N ASP A 174 -14.68 1.85 -6.13
CA ASP A 174 -14.92 0.49 -6.67
C ASP A 174 -14.30 -0.64 -5.83
N VAL A 175 -13.29 -0.33 -5.01
CA VAL A 175 -12.57 -1.30 -4.17
C VAL A 175 -12.81 -1.05 -2.67
N TRP A 176 -13.71 -0.13 -2.33
CA TRP A 176 -13.98 0.24 -0.94
C TRP A 176 -14.37 -0.96 -0.07
N ASP A 177 -15.29 -1.80 -0.55
CA ASP A 177 -15.74 -2.97 0.21
C ASP A 177 -14.59 -3.96 0.47
N GLN A 178 -13.70 -4.16 -0.51
CA GLN A 178 -12.51 -5.00 -0.34
C GLN A 178 -11.53 -4.35 0.65
N LYS A 179 -11.36 -3.03 0.63
CA LYS A 179 -10.56 -2.31 1.63
C LYS A 179 -11.12 -2.54 3.03
N VAL A 180 -12.44 -2.51 3.22
CA VAL A 180 -13.09 -2.78 4.51
C VAL A 180 -12.78 -4.20 4.99
N GLU A 181 -12.77 -5.20 4.10
CA GLU A 181 -12.42 -6.58 4.46
C GLU A 181 -10.97 -6.67 4.96
N VAL A 182 -10.03 -6.00 4.27
CA VAL A 182 -8.62 -5.91 4.70
C VAL A 182 -8.50 -5.24 6.07
N ILE A 183 -9.15 -4.09 6.27
CA ILE A 183 -9.15 -3.37 7.55
C ILE A 183 -9.65 -4.26 8.70
N ARG A 184 -10.69 -5.05 8.48
CA ARG A 184 -11.28 -5.94 9.49
C ARG A 184 -10.42 -7.15 9.85
N ALA A 185 -9.32 -7.40 9.14
CA ALA A 185 -8.37 -8.43 9.52
C ALA A 185 -7.60 -8.10 10.80
N TYR A 186 -7.45 -6.82 11.16
CA TYR A 186 -6.68 -6.35 12.33
C TYR A 186 -7.51 -6.33 13.61
N LYS A 187 -7.87 -7.49 14.12
CA LYS A 187 -8.80 -7.66 15.24
C LYS A 187 -8.22 -7.22 16.59
N CYS A 188 -6.93 -7.52 16.82
CA CYS A 188 -6.27 -7.20 18.08
C CYS A 188 -6.06 -5.69 18.30
N GLN A 189 -6.12 -4.90 17.23
CA GLN A 189 -6.06 -3.43 17.29
C GLN A 189 -7.42 -2.78 17.54
N ASN A 190 -8.42 -3.56 17.96
CA ASN A 190 -9.81 -3.09 18.08
C ASN A 190 -10.28 -2.33 16.83
N VAL A 191 -9.76 -2.72 15.67
CA VAL A 191 -10.18 -2.18 14.38
C VAL A 191 -11.61 -2.64 14.14
N ASN A 192 -12.51 -1.87 14.67
CA ASN A 192 -13.93 -2.09 14.65
C ASN A 192 -14.60 -1.15 13.65
N ASP A 193 -15.90 -1.19 13.62
CA ASP A 193 -16.70 -0.34 12.74
C ASP A 193 -16.43 1.17 12.91
N ALA A 194 -15.87 1.61 14.04
CA ALA A 194 -15.50 3.01 14.26
C ALA A 194 -14.29 3.43 13.40
N ILE A 195 -13.26 2.57 13.28
CA ILE A 195 -12.13 2.85 12.39
C ILE A 195 -12.58 2.82 10.94
N VAL A 196 -13.39 1.83 10.55
CA VAL A 196 -13.98 1.78 9.21
C VAL A 196 -14.77 3.05 8.92
N ALA A 197 -15.60 3.51 9.87
CA ALA A 197 -16.39 4.73 9.73
C ALA A 197 -15.52 5.99 9.61
N ASN A 198 -14.40 6.05 10.36
CA ASN A 198 -13.45 7.16 10.26
C ASN A 198 -12.78 7.17 8.89
N LYS A 199 -12.24 6.03 8.44
CA LYS A 199 -11.63 5.92 7.11
C LYS A 199 -12.63 6.23 5.99
N TYR A 200 -13.90 5.85 6.14
CA TYR A 200 -14.95 6.22 5.20
C TYR A 200 -15.20 7.73 5.17
N ARG A 201 -15.36 8.35 6.34
CA ARG A 201 -15.59 9.81 6.44
C ARG A 201 -14.45 10.58 5.76
N ASP A 202 -13.21 10.19 6.05
CA ASP A 202 -12.03 10.86 5.51
C ASP A 202 -11.90 10.61 4.01
N GLY A 203 -12.14 9.38 3.58
CA GLY A 203 -12.18 9.03 2.16
C GLY A 203 -13.29 9.76 1.40
N LYS A 204 -14.48 9.93 2.00
CA LYS A 204 -15.56 10.77 1.42
C LYS A 204 -15.15 12.23 1.29
N PHE A 205 -14.48 12.78 2.29
CA PHE A 205 -13.93 14.14 2.20
C PHE A 205 -12.98 14.27 1.01
N ARG A 206 -12.07 13.32 0.83
CA ARG A 206 -11.16 13.30 -0.33
C ARG A 206 -11.90 13.04 -1.65
N GLY A 207 -12.89 12.16 -1.64
CA GLY A 207 -13.77 11.90 -2.79
C GLY A 207 -14.52 13.14 -3.25
N SER A 208 -15.03 13.93 -2.31
CA SER A 208 -15.72 15.20 -2.63
C SER A 208 -14.79 16.27 -3.21
N GLN A 209 -13.51 16.22 -2.88
CA GLN A 209 -12.49 17.09 -3.51
C GLN A 209 -12.19 16.66 -4.96
N LEU A 210 -12.18 15.36 -5.22
CA LEU A 210 -11.94 14.79 -6.54
C LEU A 210 -13.16 14.96 -7.47
N HIS A 211 -14.36 14.75 -6.93
CA HIS A 211 -15.65 14.80 -7.63
C HIS A 211 -16.67 15.64 -6.88
N PRO A 212 -16.58 16.97 -6.93
CA PRO A 212 -17.48 17.85 -6.13
C PRO A 212 -18.97 17.70 -6.45
N ALA A 213 -19.30 17.22 -7.65
CA ALA A 213 -20.69 17.04 -8.09
C ALA A 213 -21.25 15.64 -7.80
N GLU A 214 -20.43 14.70 -7.29
CA GLU A 214 -20.84 13.32 -7.06
C GLU A 214 -20.71 12.96 -5.57
N ASP A 215 -21.85 12.86 -4.88
CA ASP A 215 -21.84 12.35 -3.50
C ASP A 215 -21.61 10.83 -3.48
N GLY A 216 -20.83 10.37 -2.49
CA GLY A 216 -20.57 8.94 -2.27
C GLY A 216 -19.24 8.43 -2.83
N ARG A 217 -18.45 9.23 -3.51
CA ARG A 217 -17.08 8.88 -3.89
C ARG A 217 -16.19 8.82 -2.65
N VAL A 218 -15.25 7.86 -2.68
CA VAL A 218 -14.24 7.65 -1.65
C VAL A 218 -12.88 7.69 -2.30
N ALA A 219 -11.96 8.49 -1.77
CA ALA A 219 -10.61 8.62 -2.33
C ALA A 219 -9.53 8.55 -1.24
N GLU A 220 -8.34 8.15 -1.64
CA GLU A 220 -7.09 8.24 -0.87
C GLU A 220 -6.25 9.39 -1.40
N ALA A 221 -5.46 10.02 -0.52
CA ALA A 221 -4.62 11.16 -0.86
C ALA A 221 -3.14 10.76 -0.85
N TYR A 222 -2.41 11.23 -1.87
CA TYR A 222 -1.00 10.94 -2.06
C TYR A 222 -0.20 12.20 -2.38
N SER A 223 1.08 12.16 -2.02
CA SER A 223 2.06 13.19 -2.35
C SER A 223 3.29 12.55 -2.99
N HIS A 224 3.82 13.16 -4.05
CA HIS A 224 5.13 12.77 -4.58
C HIS A 224 6.26 13.39 -3.76
N PHE A 225 7.35 12.63 -3.56
CA PHE A 225 8.55 13.16 -2.91
C PHE A 225 9.33 14.10 -3.82
N GLN A 226 9.42 13.74 -5.09
CA GLN A 226 10.18 14.47 -6.10
C GLN A 226 9.58 14.24 -7.48
N ASP A 227 9.99 15.04 -8.44
CA ASP A 227 9.62 14.80 -9.83
C ASP A 227 10.12 13.44 -10.31
N LEU A 228 9.30 12.79 -11.13
CA LEU A 228 9.68 11.52 -11.70
C LEU A 228 10.89 11.67 -12.64
N PRO A 229 11.79 10.68 -12.68
CA PRO A 229 12.85 10.65 -13.67
C PRO A 229 12.30 10.82 -15.08
N ARG A 230 13.01 11.60 -15.91
CA ARG A 230 12.55 11.94 -17.26
C ARG A 230 12.23 10.67 -18.07
N GLY A 231 11.01 10.60 -18.62
CA GLY A 231 10.54 9.48 -19.41
C GLY A 231 9.94 8.32 -18.62
N ARG A 232 9.95 8.36 -17.27
CA ARG A 232 9.29 7.36 -16.43
C ARG A 232 7.83 7.76 -16.20
N GLN A 233 6.91 6.81 -16.39
CA GLN A 233 5.51 6.99 -16.03
C GLN A 233 5.29 6.64 -14.55
N SER A 234 4.45 7.44 -13.86
CA SER A 234 3.98 7.11 -12.51
C SER A 234 3.19 5.81 -12.50
N VAL A 235 3.27 5.06 -11.37
CA VAL A 235 2.38 3.92 -11.14
C VAL A 235 0.91 4.35 -11.15
N LEU A 236 0.61 5.60 -10.85
CA LEU A 236 -0.75 6.15 -10.90
C LEU A 236 -1.32 6.21 -12.33
N SER A 237 -0.47 6.19 -13.37
CA SER A 237 -0.93 6.12 -14.75
C SER A 237 -1.50 4.75 -15.16
N PHE A 238 -1.32 3.74 -14.32
CA PHE A 238 -1.85 2.39 -14.52
C PHE A 238 -3.19 2.16 -13.81
N LEU A 239 -3.73 3.18 -13.15
CA LEU A 239 -5.03 3.08 -12.51
C LEU A 239 -6.12 2.77 -13.56
N PRO A 240 -7.08 1.88 -13.21
CA PRO A 240 -8.19 1.59 -14.09
C PRO A 240 -9.06 2.84 -14.30
N PRO A 241 -9.76 2.97 -15.44
CA PRO A 241 -10.69 4.04 -15.66
C PRO A 241 -11.81 3.98 -14.61
N GLN A 242 -12.23 5.16 -14.15
CA GLN A 242 -13.31 5.27 -13.17
C GLN A 242 -14.62 4.74 -13.74
N LYS A 243 -15.33 3.97 -12.92
CA LYS A 243 -16.66 3.47 -13.25
C LYS A 243 -17.74 4.45 -12.76
N PRO A 244 -18.91 4.46 -13.40
CA PRO A 244 -20.09 5.16 -12.84
C PRO A 244 -20.35 4.71 -11.41
N LEU A 245 -20.81 5.64 -10.56
CA LEU A 245 -21.21 5.30 -9.19
C LEU A 245 -22.26 4.19 -9.20
N LYS A 246 -21.97 3.09 -8.52
CA LYS A 246 -23.00 2.19 -7.99
C LYS A 246 -23.50 2.83 -6.69
N GLU A 247 -24.75 2.61 -6.33
CA GLU A 247 -25.25 3.09 -5.03
C GLU A 247 -24.25 2.71 -3.92
N PRO A 248 -23.80 3.67 -3.12
CA PRO A 248 -22.80 3.40 -2.11
C PRO A 248 -23.32 2.35 -1.13
N ALA A 249 -22.47 1.39 -0.77
CA ALA A 249 -22.79 0.50 0.33
C ALA A 249 -23.08 1.35 1.57
N VAL A 250 -24.28 1.25 2.12
CA VAL A 250 -24.68 2.00 3.31
C VAL A 250 -23.89 1.44 4.48
N ILE A 251 -22.76 2.07 4.79
CA ILE A 251 -22.04 1.78 6.04
C ILE A 251 -22.93 2.30 7.16
N LYS A 252 -23.53 1.37 7.90
CA LYS A 252 -24.30 1.74 9.08
C LYS A 252 -23.40 2.46 10.06
N PRO A 253 -23.76 3.67 10.52
CA PRO A 253 -22.97 4.35 11.52
C PRO A 253 -22.83 3.46 12.76
N PRO A 254 -21.69 3.54 13.51
CA PRO A 254 -21.53 2.83 14.77
C PRO A 254 -22.67 3.21 15.71
N LYS A 255 -23.14 2.25 16.49
CA LYS A 255 -24.22 2.52 17.48
C LYS A 255 -23.79 3.64 18.42
N PRO A 256 -24.69 4.57 18.79
CA PRO A 256 -24.38 5.61 19.78
C PRO A 256 -23.78 4.98 21.05
N GLY A 257 -22.63 5.45 21.50
CA GLY A 257 -21.91 4.95 22.67
C GLY A 257 -20.71 4.05 22.41
N GLN A 258 -20.38 3.70 21.14
CA GLN A 258 -19.21 2.89 20.79
C GLN A 258 -17.97 3.71 20.35
N VAL A 259 -17.93 4.99 20.65
CA VAL A 259 -16.72 5.80 20.40
C VAL A 259 -15.74 5.52 21.55
N ILE A 260 -14.82 4.63 21.33
CA ILE A 260 -13.70 4.40 22.25
C ILE A 260 -12.50 5.20 21.73
N TYR A 261 -12.36 6.42 22.27
CA TYR A 261 -11.05 7.08 22.30
C TYR A 261 -10.28 6.50 23.50
N LYS A 262 -9.26 5.73 23.25
CA LYS A 262 -8.19 5.49 24.21
C LYS A 262 -6.87 5.89 23.59
#